data_e2ea4e6896cb107dccf2e83c041fc33c
#
_entry.id   e2ea4e6896cb107dccf2e83c041fc33c
#
_cell.length_a   1.000
_cell.length_b   1.000
_cell.length_c   1.000
_cell.angle_alpha   90.00
_cell.angle_beta   90.00
_cell.angle_gamma   90.00
#
_symmetry.space_group_name_H-M   'P 1'
#
loop_
_entity.id
_entity.type
_entity.pdbx_description
1 polymer ?
#
loop_
_entity_poly.entity_id
_entity_poly.type
_entity_poly.pdbx_seq_one_letter_code
_entity_poly.pdbx_strand_id
1 'polypeptide(L)'
;RKESLVRYGFRLPSAFDNRPLKFEEFEKHAKNIIYVSATPGSYELGKCGDKVTELIARPTGLVDPEIEIKPIASQVDDLYNQIRIRAEKNQRTLVTTLTKRFSEDLTEHLSEMGLKVRYLHSDIVTLERTQIIGELRKGDFDALIGINLLREGLDIPEVSLVAILDADKEG
;
A
#
# COMPACT_ATOMS: atom_id res chain seq x y z
N ARG A 1 -4.93 -7.72 -34.27
CA ARG A 1 -5.57 -6.43 -33.90
C ARG A 1 -4.93 -5.21 -34.58
N LYS A 2 -3.57 -5.04 -34.58
CA LYS A 2 -2.91 -3.91 -35.27
C LYS A 2 -3.16 -3.93 -36.78
N GLU A 3 -3.04 -5.09 -37.44
CA GLU A 3 -3.30 -5.26 -38.87
C GLU A 3 -4.71 -4.81 -39.28
N SER A 4 -5.73 -5.26 -38.54
CA SER A 4 -7.11 -4.88 -38.82
C SER A 4 -7.31 -3.37 -38.71
N LEU A 5 -6.73 -2.73 -37.69
CA LEU A 5 -6.86 -1.28 -37.46
C LEU A 5 -6.17 -0.48 -38.57
N VAL A 6 -5.02 -0.93 -39.09
CA VAL A 6 -4.34 -0.29 -40.21
C VAL A 6 -5.13 -0.52 -41.51
N ARG A 7 -5.57 -1.75 -41.76
CA ARG A 7 -6.36 -2.11 -42.96
C ARG A 7 -7.63 -1.30 -43.12
N TYR A 8 -8.31 -1.01 -42.00
CA TYR A 8 -9.54 -0.23 -41.98
C TYR A 8 -9.32 1.29 -41.78
N GLY A 9 -8.07 1.79 -41.83
CA GLY A 9 -7.74 3.20 -41.75
C GLY A 9 -7.85 3.84 -40.35
N PHE A 10 -8.06 3.06 -39.30
CA PHE A 10 -8.08 3.53 -37.89
C PHE A 10 -6.70 3.80 -37.32
N ARG A 11 -5.65 3.30 -37.96
CA ARG A 11 -4.24 3.56 -37.63
C ARG A 11 -3.38 3.69 -38.86
N LEU A 12 -2.32 4.49 -38.74
CA LEU A 12 -1.33 4.63 -39.79
C LEU A 12 -0.48 3.34 -39.92
N PRO A 13 0.09 3.06 -41.14
CA PRO A 13 1.01 1.94 -41.35
C PRO A 13 2.17 1.89 -40.35
N SER A 14 2.70 3.05 -39.95
CA SER A 14 3.75 3.17 -38.92
C SER A 14 3.37 2.58 -37.54
N ALA A 15 2.11 2.23 -37.32
CA ALA A 15 1.70 1.50 -36.10
C ALA A 15 2.34 0.11 -35.98
N PHE A 16 2.84 -0.47 -37.11
CA PHE A 16 3.57 -1.73 -37.09
C PHE A 16 4.97 -1.57 -36.49
N ASP A 17 5.57 -0.41 -36.62
CA ASP A 17 6.91 -0.11 -36.12
C ASP A 17 6.89 0.19 -34.60
N ASN A 18 5.72 0.48 -34.07
CA ASN A 18 5.53 0.75 -32.65
C ASN A 18 5.37 -0.58 -31.88
N ARG A 19 6.46 -1.08 -31.33
CA ARG A 19 6.49 -2.22 -30.41
C ARG A 19 7.18 -1.83 -29.08
N PRO A 20 6.84 -2.47 -27.98
CA PRO A 20 7.60 -2.32 -26.75
C PRO A 20 9.06 -2.77 -26.96
N LEU A 21 10.01 -2.03 -26.42
CA LEU A 21 11.39 -2.47 -26.33
C LEU A 21 11.51 -3.67 -25.39
N LYS A 22 12.40 -4.59 -25.71
CA LYS A 22 12.90 -5.55 -24.72
C LYS A 22 13.85 -4.84 -23.77
N PHE A 23 14.06 -5.41 -22.59
CA PHE A 23 14.88 -4.79 -21.57
C PHE A 23 16.32 -4.51 -22.05
N GLU A 24 16.92 -5.46 -22.75
CA GLU A 24 18.28 -5.33 -23.29
C GLU A 24 18.38 -4.24 -24.38
N GLU A 25 17.30 -3.99 -25.11
CA GLU A 25 17.23 -2.89 -26.09
C GLU A 25 17.12 -1.54 -25.38
N PHE A 26 16.31 -1.48 -24.31
CA PHE A 26 16.22 -0.30 -23.46
C PHE A 26 17.58 0.04 -22.85
N GLU A 27 18.30 -0.91 -22.28
CA GLU A 27 19.63 -0.68 -21.70
C GLU A 27 20.63 -0.10 -22.72
N LYS A 28 20.58 -0.53 -23.98
CA LYS A 28 21.47 -0.01 -25.03
C LYS A 28 21.18 1.46 -25.37
N HIS A 29 19.94 1.90 -25.22
CA HIS A 29 19.54 3.29 -25.48
C HIS A 29 19.76 4.18 -24.26
N ALA A 30 19.63 3.66 -23.06
CA ALA A 30 19.74 4.38 -21.81
C ALA A 30 21.22 4.50 -21.36
N LYS A 31 21.94 5.45 -21.95
CA LYS A 31 23.37 5.65 -21.67
C LYS A 31 23.64 6.28 -20.30
N ASN A 32 22.77 7.19 -19.87
CA ASN A 32 22.86 7.88 -18.58
C ASN A 32 21.55 7.70 -17.84
N ILE A 33 21.57 6.99 -16.72
CA ILE A 33 20.39 6.69 -15.92
C ILE A 33 20.61 7.17 -14.50
N ILE A 34 19.61 7.83 -13.94
CA ILE A 34 19.52 8.12 -12.52
C ILE A 34 18.39 7.26 -11.97
N TYR A 35 18.72 6.37 -11.04
CA TYR A 35 17.74 5.56 -10.33
C TYR A 35 17.29 6.31 -9.07
N VAL A 36 15.98 6.44 -8.88
CA VAL A 36 15.39 7.08 -7.70
C VAL A 36 14.44 6.09 -7.05
N SER A 37 14.76 5.65 -5.84
CA SER A 37 13.96 4.70 -5.08
C SER A 37 14.19 4.85 -3.59
N ALA A 38 13.15 4.66 -2.78
CA ALA A 38 13.28 4.53 -1.33
C ALA A 38 13.80 3.13 -0.94
N THR A 39 13.59 2.13 -1.80
CA THR A 39 13.96 0.72 -1.60
C THR A 39 14.65 0.18 -2.86
N PRO A 40 15.90 0.60 -3.15
CA PRO A 40 16.59 0.17 -4.36
C PRO A 40 16.81 -1.34 -4.36
N GLY A 41 16.55 -1.97 -5.51
CA GLY A 41 16.76 -3.39 -5.71
C GLY A 41 18.21 -3.75 -6.04
N SER A 42 18.50 -5.06 -6.13
CA SER A 42 19.82 -5.57 -6.44
C SER A 42 20.32 -5.14 -7.84
N TYR A 43 19.41 -4.92 -8.78
CA TYR A 43 19.73 -4.46 -10.13
C TYR A 43 20.30 -3.03 -10.11
N GLU A 44 19.58 -2.08 -9.48
CA GLU A 44 19.98 -0.69 -9.39
C GLU A 44 21.30 -0.55 -8.61
N LEU A 45 21.40 -1.23 -7.48
CA LEU A 45 22.63 -1.24 -6.66
C LEU A 45 23.81 -1.81 -7.45
N GLY A 46 23.60 -2.90 -8.20
CA GLY A 46 24.65 -3.50 -9.04
C GLY A 46 25.11 -2.58 -10.19
N LYS A 47 24.20 -1.75 -10.74
CA LYS A 47 24.53 -0.76 -11.80
C LYS A 47 25.23 0.49 -11.24
N CYS A 48 24.85 0.92 -10.04
CA CYS A 48 25.40 2.13 -9.40
C CYS A 48 26.78 1.88 -8.74
N GLY A 49 27.03 0.67 -8.28
CA GLY A 49 28.23 0.36 -7.47
C GLY A 49 28.30 1.29 -6.25
N ASP A 50 29.44 1.95 -6.06
CA ASP A 50 29.65 2.88 -4.94
C ASP A 50 29.01 4.28 -5.13
N LYS A 51 28.33 4.51 -6.28
CA LYS A 51 27.72 5.81 -6.62
C LYS A 51 26.28 5.87 -6.12
N VAL A 52 26.07 5.72 -4.84
CA VAL A 52 24.77 5.82 -4.20
C VAL A 52 24.75 7.07 -3.31
N THR A 53 23.73 7.91 -3.51
CA THR A 53 23.48 9.08 -2.66
C THR A 53 22.27 8.78 -1.79
N GLU A 54 22.47 8.77 -0.49
CA GLU A 54 21.37 8.56 0.48
C GLU A 54 20.87 9.91 1.00
N LEU A 55 19.55 10.08 0.99
CA LEU A 55 18.87 11.19 1.61
C LEU A 55 18.02 10.69 2.78
N ILE A 56 18.60 10.67 3.97
CA ILE A 56 17.97 10.16 5.20
C ILE A 56 17.52 11.33 6.12
N ALA A 57 17.39 12.52 5.57
CA ALA A 57 17.01 13.69 6.36
C ALA A 57 15.53 13.58 6.79
N ARG A 58 15.29 13.62 8.12
CA ARG A 58 13.96 13.70 8.73
C ARG A 58 13.83 15.04 9.47
N PRO A 59 13.53 16.14 8.75
CA PRO A 59 13.51 17.47 9.33
C PRO A 59 12.39 17.67 10.37
N THR A 60 11.38 16.79 10.38
CA THR A 60 10.24 16.86 11.29
C THR A 60 10.53 16.31 12.70
N GLY A 61 11.68 15.67 12.93
CA GLY A 61 11.99 15.02 14.19
C GLY A 61 11.15 13.78 14.50
N LEU A 62 10.31 13.32 13.57
CA LEU A 62 9.54 12.08 13.73
C LEU A 62 10.47 10.89 13.69
N VAL A 63 10.37 10.04 14.71
CA VAL A 63 11.09 8.76 14.80
C VAL A 63 10.29 7.65 14.15
N ASP A 64 10.96 6.50 13.92
CA ASP A 64 10.27 5.28 13.49
C ASP A 64 9.25 4.85 14.55
N PRO A 65 8.13 4.21 14.14
CA PRO A 65 7.14 3.72 15.10
C PRO A 65 7.73 2.64 16.00
N GLU A 66 7.29 2.60 17.23
CA GLU A 66 7.58 1.50 18.14
C GLU A 66 6.91 0.22 17.63
N ILE A 67 7.67 -0.87 17.60
CA ILE A 67 7.19 -2.17 17.12
C ILE A 67 6.99 -3.09 18.32
N GLU A 68 5.75 -3.59 18.49
CA GLU A 68 5.40 -4.57 19.50
C GLU A 68 4.96 -5.87 18.81
N ILE A 69 5.57 -7.00 19.20
CA ILE A 69 5.22 -8.33 18.70
C ILE A 69 4.41 -9.05 19.77
N LYS A 70 3.23 -9.53 19.40
CA LYS A 70 2.28 -10.20 20.30
C LYS A 70 1.93 -11.61 19.83
N PRO A 71 1.52 -12.51 20.76
CA PRO A 71 1.07 -13.87 20.43
C PRO A 71 -0.18 -13.86 19.55
N ILE A 72 -0.28 -14.82 18.63
CA ILE A 72 -1.44 -14.97 17.72
C ILE A 72 -2.71 -15.37 18.46
N ALA A 73 -2.59 -16.16 19.54
CA ALA A 73 -3.73 -16.80 20.22
C ALA A 73 -4.83 -15.83 20.68
N SER A 74 -4.51 -14.55 20.92
CA SER A 74 -5.46 -13.52 21.35
C SER A 74 -5.44 -12.27 20.46
N GLN A 75 -4.98 -12.40 19.22
CA GLN A 75 -4.75 -11.25 18.35
C GLN A 75 -6.01 -10.42 18.08
N VAL A 76 -7.18 -11.06 17.97
CA VAL A 76 -8.46 -10.36 17.68
C VAL A 76 -8.95 -9.60 18.90
N ASP A 77 -8.90 -10.21 20.08
CA ASP A 77 -9.32 -9.57 21.34
C ASP A 77 -8.41 -8.38 21.70
N ASP A 78 -7.10 -8.57 21.51
CA ASP A 78 -6.14 -7.49 21.72
C ASP A 78 -6.36 -6.36 20.71
N LEU A 79 -6.54 -6.68 19.45
CA LEU A 79 -6.85 -5.71 18.40
C LEU A 79 -8.11 -4.90 18.73
N TYR A 80 -9.19 -5.57 19.17
CA TYR A 80 -10.42 -4.90 19.59
C TYR A 80 -10.14 -3.85 20.68
N ASN A 81 -9.41 -4.26 21.74
CA ASN A 81 -9.06 -3.36 22.83
C ASN A 81 -8.18 -2.20 22.37
N GLN A 82 -7.22 -2.46 21.48
CA GLN A 82 -6.33 -1.45 20.94
C GLN A 82 -7.06 -0.42 20.06
N ILE A 83 -8.01 -0.86 19.24
CA ILE A 83 -8.85 0.06 18.44
C ILE A 83 -9.71 0.91 19.37
N ARG A 84 -10.38 0.30 20.36
CA ARG A 84 -11.23 1.02 21.31
C ARG A 84 -10.49 2.12 22.06
N ILE A 85 -9.32 1.82 22.61
CA ILE A 85 -8.48 2.79 23.34
C ILE A 85 -8.11 3.99 22.46
N ARG A 86 -7.85 3.74 21.16
CA ARG A 86 -7.50 4.80 20.20
C ARG A 86 -8.71 5.60 19.76
N ALA A 87 -9.83 4.94 19.53
CA ALA A 87 -11.10 5.60 19.21
C ALA A 87 -11.51 6.59 20.31
N GLU A 88 -11.39 6.21 21.59
CA GLU A 88 -11.62 7.09 22.74
C GLU A 88 -10.73 8.33 22.74
N LYS A 89 -9.53 8.24 22.16
CA LYS A 89 -8.58 9.34 21.98
C LYS A 89 -8.74 10.09 20.65
N ASN A 90 -9.78 9.78 19.90
CA ASN A 90 -10.02 10.32 18.55
C ASN A 90 -8.88 10.02 17.56
N GLN A 91 -8.21 8.88 17.74
CA GLN A 91 -7.16 8.36 16.86
C GLN A 91 -7.71 7.24 15.99
N ARG A 92 -6.99 6.93 14.90
CA ARG A 92 -7.41 5.90 13.92
C ARG A 92 -6.44 4.74 13.89
N THR A 93 -6.94 3.60 13.41
CA THR A 93 -6.15 2.37 13.28
C THR A 93 -6.21 1.85 11.84
N LEU A 94 -5.08 1.39 11.31
CA LEU A 94 -5.02 0.57 10.10
C LEU A 94 -4.77 -0.88 10.48
N VAL A 95 -5.52 -1.80 9.89
CA VAL A 95 -5.39 -3.24 10.13
C VAL A 95 -5.12 -3.95 8.82
N THR A 96 -3.96 -4.56 8.71
CA THR A 96 -3.56 -5.36 7.54
C THR A 96 -3.75 -6.85 7.83
N THR A 97 -4.38 -7.54 6.89
CA THR A 97 -4.60 -8.99 6.90
C THR A 97 -4.06 -9.62 5.62
N LEU A 98 -3.87 -10.95 5.61
CA LEU A 98 -3.35 -11.67 4.44
C LEU A 98 -4.41 -11.99 3.39
N THR A 99 -5.67 -12.19 3.79
CA THR A 99 -6.72 -12.65 2.88
C THR A 99 -7.95 -11.76 2.90
N LYS A 100 -8.63 -11.64 1.74
CA LYS A 100 -9.91 -10.90 1.61
C LYS A 100 -10.95 -11.43 2.61
N ARG A 101 -11.13 -12.75 2.64
CA ARG A 101 -12.11 -13.39 3.52
C ARG A 101 -11.87 -13.05 4.99
N PHE A 102 -10.63 -13.12 5.44
CA PHE A 102 -10.31 -12.78 6.83
C PHE A 102 -10.55 -11.28 7.11
N SER A 103 -10.27 -10.39 6.16
CA SER A 103 -10.61 -8.96 6.31
C SER A 103 -12.12 -8.74 6.47
N GLU A 104 -12.94 -9.45 5.68
CA GLU A 104 -14.40 -9.36 5.70
C GLU A 104 -14.95 -9.91 7.02
N ASP A 105 -14.59 -11.15 7.38
CA ASP A 105 -15.01 -11.81 8.62
C ASP A 105 -14.60 -10.98 9.87
N LEU A 106 -13.39 -10.42 9.86
CA LEU A 106 -12.89 -9.58 10.95
C LEU A 106 -13.66 -8.25 11.04
N THR A 107 -13.97 -7.63 9.91
CA THR A 107 -14.75 -6.39 9.88
C THR A 107 -16.15 -6.60 10.43
N GLU A 108 -16.82 -7.69 10.02
CA GLU A 108 -18.14 -8.07 10.53
C GLU A 108 -18.11 -8.29 12.04
N HIS A 109 -17.17 -9.11 12.52
CA HIS A 109 -17.00 -9.42 13.93
C HIS A 109 -16.77 -8.16 14.79
N LEU A 110 -15.83 -7.28 14.38
CA LEU A 110 -15.55 -6.05 15.13
C LEU A 110 -16.72 -5.06 15.09
N SER A 111 -17.49 -5.03 13.99
CA SER A 111 -18.72 -4.23 13.89
C SER A 111 -19.81 -4.73 14.85
N GLU A 112 -20.01 -6.05 14.97
CA GLU A 112 -20.93 -6.67 15.91
C GLU A 112 -20.57 -6.35 17.36
N MET A 113 -19.27 -6.22 17.66
CA MET A 113 -18.76 -5.78 18.96
C MET A 113 -18.92 -4.26 19.21
N GLY A 114 -19.50 -3.51 18.25
CA GLY A 114 -19.82 -2.09 18.39
C GLY A 114 -18.74 -1.12 17.96
N LEU A 115 -17.66 -1.57 17.32
CA LEU A 115 -16.65 -0.68 16.73
C LEU A 115 -17.10 -0.17 15.36
N LYS A 116 -16.78 1.07 15.06
CA LYS A 116 -16.97 1.64 13.71
C LYS A 116 -15.78 1.26 12.84
N VAL A 117 -15.91 0.18 12.10
CA VAL A 117 -14.83 -0.32 11.22
C VAL A 117 -15.30 -0.41 9.79
N ARG A 118 -14.37 -0.32 8.85
CA ARG A 118 -14.66 -0.44 7.41
C ARG A 118 -13.63 -1.32 6.73
N TYR A 119 -14.08 -2.12 5.77
CA TYR A 119 -13.23 -2.93 4.92
C TYR A 119 -12.86 -2.18 3.64
N LEU A 120 -11.59 -2.23 3.26
CA LEU A 120 -11.10 -1.72 1.99
C LEU A 120 -10.83 -2.89 1.03
N HIS A 121 -11.70 -3.04 0.03
CA HIS A 121 -11.55 -4.04 -1.02
C HIS A 121 -10.32 -3.76 -1.90
N SER A 122 -9.64 -4.81 -2.34
CA SER A 122 -8.51 -4.69 -3.27
C SER A 122 -8.91 -4.13 -4.65
N ASP A 123 -10.17 -4.28 -5.03
CA ASP A 123 -10.70 -3.97 -6.36
C ASP A 123 -11.33 -2.57 -6.45
N ILE A 124 -11.24 -1.79 -5.37
CA ILE A 124 -11.80 -0.43 -5.29
C ILE A 124 -11.06 0.53 -6.21
N VAL A 125 -11.81 1.32 -6.98
CA VAL A 125 -11.29 2.37 -7.86
C VAL A 125 -10.62 3.48 -7.06
N THR A 126 -9.61 4.11 -7.64
CA THR A 126 -8.78 5.13 -6.97
C THR A 126 -9.58 6.26 -6.32
N LEU A 127 -10.66 6.74 -6.94
CA LEU A 127 -11.51 7.80 -6.39
C LEU A 127 -12.21 7.38 -5.10
N GLU A 128 -12.78 6.18 -5.08
CA GLU A 128 -13.45 5.64 -3.89
C GLU A 128 -12.46 5.37 -2.75
N ARG A 129 -11.25 4.91 -3.06
CA ARG A 129 -10.17 4.77 -2.08
C ARG A 129 -9.83 6.09 -1.42
N THR A 130 -9.72 7.17 -2.19
CA THR A 130 -9.46 8.52 -1.68
C THR A 130 -10.59 8.99 -0.77
N GLN A 131 -11.83 8.70 -1.11
CA GLN A 131 -12.99 9.01 -0.29
C GLN A 131 -12.94 8.25 1.05
N ILE A 132 -12.70 6.94 1.02
CA ILE A 132 -12.60 6.10 2.24
C ILE A 132 -11.51 6.61 3.18
N ILE A 133 -10.34 6.98 2.64
CA ILE A 133 -9.26 7.56 3.45
C ILE A 133 -9.70 8.91 4.03
N GLY A 134 -10.41 9.73 3.27
CA GLY A 134 -10.97 10.98 3.76
C GLY A 134 -11.98 10.80 4.90
N GLU A 135 -12.84 9.80 4.80
CA GLU A 135 -13.81 9.42 5.84
C GLU A 135 -13.11 8.90 7.11
N LEU A 136 -12.05 8.07 6.97
CA LEU A 136 -11.22 7.63 8.09
C LEU A 136 -10.62 8.84 8.84
N ARG A 137 -10.04 9.77 8.11
CA ARG A 137 -9.45 10.99 8.68
C ARG A 137 -10.46 11.85 9.42
N LYS A 138 -11.67 11.98 8.89
CA LYS A 138 -12.79 12.71 9.53
C LYS A 138 -13.32 12.02 10.79
N GLY A 139 -13.10 10.71 10.92
CA GLY A 139 -13.57 9.92 12.04
C GLY A 139 -14.97 9.33 11.86
N ASP A 140 -15.40 9.17 10.61
CA ASP A 140 -16.65 8.49 10.32
C ASP A 140 -16.60 7.02 10.77
N PHE A 141 -15.37 6.46 10.83
CA PHE A 141 -15.06 5.16 11.43
C PHE A 141 -13.67 5.16 12.11
N ASP A 142 -13.44 4.19 13.00
CA ASP A 142 -12.27 4.14 13.91
C ASP A 142 -11.12 3.34 13.32
N ALA A 143 -11.42 2.31 12.52
CA ALA A 143 -10.39 1.48 11.91
C ALA A 143 -10.73 1.10 10.47
N LEU A 144 -9.68 1.02 9.65
CA LEU A 144 -9.73 0.55 8.28
C LEU A 144 -9.00 -0.79 8.19
N ILE A 145 -9.69 -1.82 7.69
CA ILE A 145 -9.21 -3.19 7.58
C ILE A 145 -9.05 -3.53 6.10
N GLY A 146 -8.00 -4.24 5.73
CA GLY A 146 -7.85 -4.70 4.35
C GLY A 146 -6.49 -5.32 4.05
N ILE A 147 -6.32 -5.74 2.80
CA ILE A 147 -5.08 -6.31 2.30
C ILE A 147 -4.23 -5.20 1.71
N ASN A 148 -2.90 -5.26 1.92
CA ASN A 148 -1.95 -4.33 1.32
C ASN A 148 -2.35 -2.84 1.54
N LEU A 149 -2.84 -2.51 2.73
CA LEU A 149 -3.21 -1.13 3.07
C LEU A 149 -1.98 -0.23 3.15
N LEU A 150 -0.86 -0.79 3.59
CA LEU A 150 0.40 -0.08 3.78
C LEU A 150 1.10 0.03 2.43
N ARG A 151 0.87 1.14 1.73
CA ARG A 151 1.58 1.48 0.49
C ARG A 151 2.36 2.77 0.70
N GLU A 152 3.45 2.92 -0.03
CA GLU A 152 4.17 4.18 -0.12
C GLU A 152 3.24 5.34 -0.51
N GLY A 153 3.47 6.52 0.05
CA GLY A 153 2.71 7.73 -0.25
C GLY A 153 1.42 7.91 0.56
N LEU A 154 1.15 7.11 1.58
CA LEU A 154 0.08 7.37 2.54
C LEU A 154 0.60 8.30 3.64
N ASP A 155 -0.07 9.44 3.81
CA ASP A 155 0.13 10.37 4.90
C ASP A 155 -1.20 10.56 5.64
N ILE A 156 -1.34 9.87 6.76
CA ILE A 156 -2.56 9.86 7.59
C ILE A 156 -2.15 10.12 9.04
N PRO A 157 -1.95 11.38 9.42
CA PRO A 157 -1.45 11.74 10.76
C PRO A 157 -2.41 11.34 11.89
N GLU A 158 -3.67 11.10 11.59
CA GLU A 158 -4.68 10.64 12.55
C GLU A 158 -4.50 9.16 12.95
N VAL A 159 -3.76 8.38 12.17
CA VAL A 159 -3.46 6.98 12.47
C VAL A 159 -2.32 6.89 13.48
N SER A 160 -2.60 6.28 14.62
CA SER A 160 -1.62 6.06 15.69
C SER A 160 -1.27 4.59 15.90
N LEU A 161 -1.96 3.68 15.21
CA LEU A 161 -1.68 2.25 15.23
C LEU A 161 -1.78 1.65 13.83
N VAL A 162 -0.80 0.84 13.50
CA VAL A 162 -0.85 -0.12 12.41
C VAL A 162 -0.77 -1.50 13.00
N ALA A 163 -1.82 -2.31 12.81
CA ALA A 163 -1.86 -3.70 13.24
C ALA A 163 -1.67 -4.62 12.03
N ILE A 164 -0.71 -5.52 12.12
CA ILE A 164 -0.44 -6.54 11.10
C ILE A 164 -0.79 -7.89 11.71
N LEU A 165 -1.87 -8.50 11.21
CA LEU A 165 -2.31 -9.82 11.67
C LEU A 165 -1.63 -10.93 10.87
N ASP A 166 -1.41 -12.08 11.53
CA ASP A 166 -0.74 -13.23 10.91
C ASP A 166 0.64 -12.88 10.30
N ALA A 167 1.41 -12.03 10.97
CA ALA A 167 2.70 -11.52 10.49
C ALA A 167 3.80 -12.60 10.37
N ASP A 168 3.55 -13.81 10.88
CA ASP A 168 4.40 -14.99 10.78
C ASP A 168 4.23 -15.75 9.45
N LYS A 169 3.22 -15.42 8.67
CA LYS A 169 2.92 -16.06 7.39
C LYS A 169 3.44 -15.22 6.24
N GLU A 170 4.08 -15.89 5.29
CA GLU A 170 4.41 -15.27 4.00
C GLU A 170 3.13 -15.09 3.16
N GLY A 171 2.98 -13.89 2.60
CA GLY A 171 1.87 -13.53 1.73
C GLY A 171 2.19 -13.75 0.25
#